data_bb381ab3cb03aef2a07892bd5f505f6e
#
_entry.id   bb381ab3cb03aef2a07892bd5f505f6e
#
_cell.length_a   1.000
_cell.length_b   1.000
_cell.length_c   1.000
_cell.angle_alpha   90.00
_cell.angle_beta   90.00
_cell.angle_gamma   90.00
#
_symmetry.space_group_name_H-M   'P 1'
#
loop_
_entity.id
_entity.type
_entity.pdbx_description
1 polymer ?
#
loop_
_entity_poly.entity_id
_entity_poly.type
_entity_poly.pdbx_seq_one_letter_code
_entity_poly.pdbx_strand_id
1 'polypeptide(L)'
;VALSKSGELIDFIEKDSPNFSHSEKLHQFIKDLIERNNASIDNLDAIAVGIGPGSYTGLRIGLSTAKGLCYGSDLPLIAISSLLNLAHNVEFDGLIIPTIDARRNEVYSVVLNSKYKIVKEESPQIINEESFLEFTKDYNILIIGNGQFKCKEIIDFNSKFSWNEKVLKPSAKNMVKFSYEKFEDNDFEDIAYLEPKYLKEFQTNN
;
A
#
# COMPACT_ATOMS: atom_id res chain seq x y z
N VAL A 1 10.55 6.11 1.66
CA VAL A 1 11.52 5.00 1.57
C VAL A 1 11.84 4.48 2.96
N ALA A 2 12.17 3.19 3.10
CA ALA A 2 12.54 2.55 4.35
C ALA A 2 13.70 1.58 4.11
N LEU A 3 14.54 1.40 5.12
CA LEU A 3 15.58 0.40 5.19
C LEU A 3 15.25 -0.57 6.31
N SER A 4 15.35 -1.85 6.05
CA SER A 4 15.07 -2.90 7.02
C SER A 4 16.13 -4.00 7.00
N LYS A 5 16.18 -4.79 8.07
CA LYS A 5 17.05 -5.97 8.16
C LYS A 5 16.29 -7.07 8.89
N SER A 6 16.22 -8.24 8.29
CA SER A 6 15.58 -9.44 8.88
C SER A 6 14.16 -9.17 9.38
N GLY A 7 13.36 -8.41 8.61
CA GLY A 7 11.98 -8.05 8.98
C GLY A 7 11.84 -6.91 9.99
N GLU A 8 12.94 -6.30 10.44
CA GLU A 8 12.95 -5.18 11.39
C GLU A 8 13.28 -3.87 10.69
N LEU A 9 12.52 -2.81 10.99
CA LEU A 9 12.76 -1.47 10.48
C LEU A 9 14.05 -0.90 11.08
N ILE A 10 15.02 -0.53 10.24
CA ILE A 10 16.24 0.17 10.68
C ILE A 10 15.98 1.67 10.67
N ASP A 11 15.52 2.21 9.54
CA ASP A 11 15.38 3.63 9.33
C ASP A 11 14.42 3.93 8.16
N PHE A 12 13.85 5.13 8.12
CA PHE A 12 12.98 5.55 7.02
C PHE A 12 13.00 7.05 6.80
N ILE A 13 12.67 7.46 5.58
CA ILE A 13 12.40 8.85 5.21
C ILE A 13 11.02 8.91 4.59
N GLU A 14 10.13 9.67 5.20
CA GLU A 14 8.77 9.89 4.72
C GLU A 14 8.47 11.39 4.72
N LYS A 15 7.89 11.88 3.64
CA LYS A 15 7.47 13.27 3.53
C LYS A 15 6.13 13.35 2.82
N ASP A 16 5.18 13.96 3.49
CA ASP A 16 3.89 14.33 2.93
C ASP A 16 3.87 15.82 2.65
N SER A 17 3.68 16.21 1.39
CA SER A 17 3.60 17.61 1.01
C SER A 17 2.79 17.77 -0.28
N PRO A 18 1.81 18.67 -0.31
CA PRO A 18 0.99 18.89 -1.50
C PRO A 18 1.77 19.49 -2.70
N ASN A 19 2.96 20.06 -2.46
CA ASN A 19 3.72 20.83 -3.44
C ASN A 19 4.96 20.11 -4.00
N PHE A 20 5.15 18.80 -3.75
CA PHE A 20 6.34 18.10 -4.24
C PHE A 20 6.01 17.16 -5.38
N SER A 21 6.78 17.25 -6.49
CA SER A 21 6.79 16.20 -7.49
C SER A 21 7.47 14.95 -6.90
N HIS A 22 6.78 13.82 -6.96
CA HIS A 22 7.29 12.53 -6.43
C HIS A 22 8.63 12.13 -7.08
N SER A 23 8.86 12.52 -8.33
CA SER A 23 10.04 12.16 -9.12
C SER A 23 11.34 12.79 -8.61
N GLU A 24 11.29 14.05 -8.16
CA GLU A 24 12.52 14.82 -7.85
C GLU A 24 13.19 14.39 -6.53
N LYS A 25 12.42 13.81 -5.61
CA LYS A 25 12.91 13.53 -4.25
C LYS A 25 13.11 12.06 -3.94
N LEU A 26 12.51 11.14 -4.69
CA LEU A 26 12.62 9.72 -4.39
C LEU A 26 14.08 9.26 -4.41
N HIS A 27 14.82 9.60 -5.47
CA HIS A 27 16.24 9.24 -5.59
C HIS A 27 17.09 9.88 -4.48
N GLN A 28 16.78 11.15 -4.11
CA GLN A 28 17.49 11.79 -3.02
C GLN A 28 17.22 11.09 -1.67
N PHE A 29 15.97 10.72 -1.39
CA PHE A 29 15.62 10.01 -0.16
C PHE A 29 16.26 8.62 -0.10
N ILE A 30 16.36 7.91 -1.24
CA ILE A 30 17.09 6.64 -1.30
C ILE A 30 18.55 6.86 -0.97
N LYS A 31 19.20 7.84 -1.61
CA LYS A 31 20.60 8.19 -1.36
C LYS A 31 20.83 8.54 0.09
N ASP A 32 20.06 9.49 0.64
CA ASP A 32 20.18 9.98 2.02
C ASP A 32 20.02 8.84 3.04
N LEU A 33 19.06 7.91 2.78
CA LEU A 33 18.81 6.77 3.66
C LEU A 33 19.97 5.78 3.65
N ILE A 34 20.50 5.47 2.49
CA ILE A 34 21.65 4.57 2.32
C ILE A 34 22.91 5.15 2.95
N GLU A 35 23.24 6.42 2.65
CA GLU A 35 24.41 7.11 3.20
C GLU A 35 24.34 7.24 4.73
N ARG A 36 23.18 7.61 5.26
CA ARG A 36 22.94 7.80 6.69
C ARG A 36 23.14 6.53 7.52
N ASN A 37 22.88 5.37 6.89
CA ASN A 37 23.01 4.06 7.53
C ASN A 37 24.31 3.34 7.16
N ASN A 38 25.27 4.00 6.49
CA ASN A 38 26.50 3.39 5.99
C ASN A 38 26.25 2.10 5.19
N ALA A 39 25.13 2.05 4.45
CA ALA A 39 24.74 0.94 3.61
C ALA A 39 25.19 1.17 2.15
N SER A 40 25.04 0.13 1.31
CA SER A 40 25.20 0.20 -0.14
C SER A 40 24.05 -0.53 -0.80
N ILE A 41 23.60 -0.07 -1.97
CA ILE A 41 22.57 -0.77 -2.77
C ILE A 41 23.05 -2.18 -3.09
N ASP A 42 24.32 -2.36 -3.43
CA ASP A 42 24.90 -3.67 -3.79
C ASP A 42 24.94 -4.68 -2.62
N ASN A 43 24.72 -4.22 -1.39
CA ASN A 43 24.67 -5.04 -0.18
C ASN A 43 23.24 -5.29 0.33
N LEU A 44 22.23 -4.91 -0.45
CA LEU A 44 20.84 -5.25 -0.16
C LEU A 44 20.55 -6.66 -0.68
N ASP A 45 19.60 -7.33 -0.05
CA ASP A 45 19.14 -8.66 -0.47
C ASP A 45 17.96 -8.60 -1.43
N ALA A 46 17.14 -7.53 -1.35
CA ALA A 46 15.98 -7.31 -2.22
C ALA A 46 15.51 -5.84 -2.18
N ILE A 47 14.68 -5.48 -3.16
CA ILE A 47 13.95 -4.20 -3.18
C ILE A 47 12.45 -4.48 -3.19
N ALA A 48 11.73 -3.87 -2.24
CA ALA A 48 10.28 -3.92 -2.20
C ALA A 48 9.65 -2.61 -2.70
N VAL A 49 8.56 -2.71 -3.46
CA VAL A 49 7.85 -1.56 -4.02
C VAL A 49 6.34 -1.70 -3.88
N GLY A 50 5.67 -0.60 -3.55
CA GLY A 50 4.21 -0.50 -3.60
C GLY A 50 3.73 -0.44 -5.04
N ILE A 51 2.88 -1.39 -5.45
CA ILE A 51 2.39 -1.48 -6.83
C ILE A 51 0.98 -0.90 -7.02
N GLY A 52 0.34 -0.41 -5.97
CA GLY A 52 -1.02 0.14 -6.06
C GLY A 52 -2.07 -0.71 -5.33
N PRO A 53 -3.34 -0.29 -5.41
CA PRO A 53 -3.84 0.90 -6.13
C PRO A 53 -3.35 2.22 -5.51
N GLY A 54 -3.39 3.32 -6.32
CA GLY A 54 -2.94 4.63 -5.85
C GLY A 54 -2.72 5.63 -6.98
N SER A 55 -1.89 6.65 -6.71
CA SER A 55 -1.52 7.68 -7.68
C SER A 55 -0.86 7.09 -8.92
N TYR A 56 -1.45 7.27 -10.09
CA TYR A 56 -0.95 6.78 -11.37
C TYR A 56 0.52 7.16 -11.64
N THR A 57 0.84 8.44 -11.47
CA THR A 57 2.22 8.94 -11.65
C THR A 57 3.15 8.41 -10.56
N GLY A 58 2.70 8.44 -9.30
CA GLY A 58 3.52 7.97 -8.17
C GLY A 58 3.89 6.50 -8.27
N LEU A 59 2.95 5.63 -8.66
CA LEU A 59 3.20 4.20 -8.85
C LEU A 59 4.21 3.93 -9.95
N ARG A 60 4.10 4.64 -11.09
CA ARG A 60 5.06 4.49 -12.20
C ARG A 60 6.47 4.94 -11.82
N ILE A 61 6.60 6.08 -11.14
CA ILE A 61 7.89 6.57 -10.66
C ILE A 61 8.51 5.57 -9.68
N GLY A 62 7.75 5.14 -8.68
CA GLY A 62 8.22 4.17 -7.68
C GLY A 62 8.67 2.87 -8.32
N LEU A 63 7.81 2.29 -9.17
CA LEU A 63 8.11 1.03 -9.84
C LEU A 63 9.30 1.12 -10.80
N SER A 64 9.38 2.19 -11.62
CA SER A 64 10.50 2.38 -12.54
C SER A 64 11.83 2.54 -11.78
N THR A 65 11.81 3.26 -10.65
CA THR A 65 12.99 3.41 -9.78
C THR A 65 13.39 2.06 -9.19
N ALA A 66 12.44 1.28 -8.64
CA ALA A 66 12.72 -0.03 -8.07
C ALA A 66 13.29 -1.01 -9.12
N LYS A 67 12.66 -1.06 -10.31
CA LYS A 67 13.17 -1.87 -11.44
C LYS A 67 14.59 -1.47 -11.86
N GLY A 68 14.87 -0.17 -11.94
CA GLY A 68 16.20 0.34 -12.30
C GLY A 68 17.26 -0.07 -11.28
N LEU A 69 16.96 0.00 -9.99
CA LEU A 69 17.86 -0.44 -8.92
C LEU A 69 18.07 -1.97 -8.94
N CYS A 70 17.00 -2.75 -9.06
CA CYS A 70 17.08 -4.20 -9.15
C CYS A 70 17.90 -4.65 -10.35
N TYR A 71 17.66 -4.05 -11.53
CA TYR A 71 18.40 -4.38 -12.75
C TYR A 71 19.89 -4.01 -12.66
N GLY A 72 20.19 -2.85 -12.04
CA GLY A 72 21.58 -2.38 -11.92
C GLY A 72 22.44 -3.15 -10.92
N SER A 73 21.83 -3.74 -9.89
CA SER A 73 22.52 -4.43 -8.80
C SER A 73 22.16 -5.93 -8.71
N ASP A 74 21.48 -6.47 -9.71
CA ASP A 74 21.04 -7.89 -9.79
C ASP A 74 20.25 -8.34 -8.55
N LEU A 75 19.33 -7.48 -8.07
CA LEU A 75 18.54 -7.71 -6.87
C LEU A 75 17.13 -8.17 -7.22
N PRO A 76 16.52 -9.08 -6.45
CA PRO A 76 15.13 -9.47 -6.60
C PRO A 76 14.18 -8.30 -6.25
N LEU A 77 13.05 -8.26 -6.96
CA LEU A 77 11.99 -7.27 -6.78
C LEU A 77 10.78 -7.89 -6.08
N ILE A 78 10.27 -7.21 -5.06
CA ILE A 78 9.10 -7.64 -4.29
C ILE A 78 7.98 -6.61 -4.46
N ALA A 79 6.80 -7.07 -4.88
CA ALA A 79 5.62 -6.22 -5.03
C ALA A 79 4.69 -6.29 -3.81
N ILE A 80 4.26 -5.12 -3.31
CA ILE A 80 3.35 -5.01 -2.17
C ILE A 80 2.12 -4.19 -2.57
N SER A 81 0.93 -4.74 -2.33
CA SER A 81 -0.32 -3.99 -2.51
C SER A 81 -0.40 -2.80 -1.55
N SER A 82 -0.85 -1.65 -2.04
CA SER A 82 -1.08 -0.46 -1.21
C SER A 82 -2.19 -0.67 -0.18
N LEU A 83 -3.19 -1.49 -0.48
CA LEU A 83 -4.28 -1.81 0.45
C LEU A 83 -3.79 -2.74 1.57
N LEU A 84 -3.00 -3.76 1.25
CA LEU A 84 -2.38 -4.62 2.26
C LEU A 84 -1.42 -3.82 3.14
N ASN A 85 -0.63 -2.92 2.55
CA ASN A 85 0.25 -2.02 3.31
C ASN A 85 -0.51 -1.18 4.36
N LEU A 86 -1.69 -0.67 4.02
CA LEU A 86 -2.54 0.05 4.98
C LEU A 86 -2.99 -0.84 6.13
N ALA A 87 -3.39 -2.08 5.85
CA ALA A 87 -3.95 -2.99 6.85
C ALA A 87 -2.97 -3.36 7.96
N HIS A 88 -1.69 -3.52 7.63
CA HIS A 88 -0.66 -3.91 8.61
C HIS A 88 -0.35 -2.88 9.70
N ASN A 89 -0.98 -1.71 9.64
CA ASN A 89 -0.87 -0.71 10.70
C ASN A 89 -1.85 -0.90 11.85
N VAL A 90 -2.75 -1.85 11.75
CA VAL A 90 -3.83 -2.02 12.72
C VAL A 90 -4.05 -3.47 13.09
N GLU A 91 -4.23 -3.72 14.37
CA GLU A 91 -4.74 -4.97 14.89
C GLU A 91 -6.21 -4.78 15.22
N PHE A 92 -7.07 -5.69 14.76
CA PHE A 92 -8.50 -5.62 14.97
C PHE A 92 -9.13 -7.01 14.99
N ASP A 93 -9.96 -7.25 16.00
CA ASP A 93 -10.73 -8.50 16.12
C ASP A 93 -12.03 -8.37 15.32
N GLY A 94 -11.96 -8.70 14.04
CA GLY A 94 -13.03 -8.56 13.05
C GLY A 94 -12.48 -8.50 11.65
N LEU A 95 -13.21 -7.80 10.77
CA LEU A 95 -12.75 -7.55 9.40
C LEU A 95 -12.10 -6.16 9.30
N ILE A 96 -11.01 -6.10 8.57
CA ILE A 96 -10.32 -4.85 8.23
C ILE A 96 -10.58 -4.57 6.75
N ILE A 97 -11.06 -3.37 6.47
CA ILE A 97 -11.32 -2.89 5.09
C ILE A 97 -10.46 -1.65 4.83
N PRO A 98 -9.23 -1.82 4.35
CA PRO A 98 -8.44 -0.71 3.87
C PRO A 98 -9.08 -0.14 2.60
N THR A 99 -9.15 1.19 2.54
CA THR A 99 -9.78 1.91 1.45
C THR A 99 -8.88 3.03 0.94
N ILE A 100 -8.77 3.15 -0.39
CA ILE A 100 -8.08 4.26 -1.05
C ILE A 100 -9.08 4.98 -1.93
N ASP A 101 -9.10 6.31 -1.85
CA ASP A 101 -9.97 7.15 -2.67
C ASP A 101 -9.74 6.92 -4.16
N ALA A 102 -10.79 6.47 -4.88
CA ALA A 102 -10.77 6.20 -6.31
C ALA A 102 -11.46 7.30 -7.14
N ARG A 103 -11.63 8.50 -6.54
CA ARG A 103 -12.39 9.66 -7.04
C ARG A 103 -13.91 9.40 -7.11
N ARG A 104 -14.70 10.46 -7.27
CA ARG A 104 -16.18 10.41 -7.24
C ARG A 104 -16.65 9.62 -5.99
N ASN A 105 -17.72 8.86 -6.09
CA ASN A 105 -18.26 8.04 -4.98
C ASN A 105 -17.64 6.64 -4.92
N GLU A 106 -16.38 6.48 -5.34
CA GLU A 106 -15.72 5.19 -5.38
C GLU A 106 -14.48 5.15 -4.49
N VAL A 107 -14.21 3.94 -3.99
CA VAL A 107 -12.96 3.59 -3.31
C VAL A 107 -12.37 2.33 -3.91
N TYR A 108 -11.07 2.17 -3.84
CA TYR A 108 -10.44 0.86 -3.94
C TYR A 108 -10.47 0.23 -2.56
N SER A 109 -10.87 -1.02 -2.47
CA SER A 109 -10.96 -1.74 -1.20
C SER A 109 -10.60 -3.22 -1.35
N VAL A 110 -10.21 -3.82 -0.25
CA VAL A 110 -10.07 -5.26 -0.03
C VAL A 110 -10.69 -5.58 1.33
N VAL A 111 -11.25 -6.75 1.51
CA VAL A 111 -11.75 -7.19 2.82
C VAL A 111 -10.79 -8.24 3.38
N LEU A 112 -10.26 -8.00 4.56
CA LEU A 112 -9.29 -8.85 5.23
C LEU A 112 -9.83 -9.33 6.58
N ASN A 113 -9.46 -10.54 6.98
CA ASN A 113 -9.71 -11.00 8.34
C ASN A 113 -8.61 -10.50 9.31
N SER A 114 -8.74 -10.78 10.60
CA SER A 114 -7.79 -10.39 11.64
C SER A 114 -6.36 -10.94 11.47
N LYS A 115 -6.17 -11.91 10.56
CA LYS A 115 -4.86 -12.45 10.16
C LYS A 115 -4.39 -11.93 8.81
N TYR A 116 -4.98 -10.85 8.33
CA TYR A 116 -4.73 -10.21 7.03
C TYR A 116 -4.93 -11.12 5.81
N LYS A 117 -5.65 -12.24 5.95
CA LYS A 117 -6.04 -13.08 4.81
C LYS A 117 -7.21 -12.45 4.07
N ILE A 118 -7.16 -12.50 2.76
CA ILE A 118 -8.19 -11.94 1.88
C ILE A 118 -9.49 -12.73 2.04
N VAL A 119 -10.56 -12.00 2.36
CA VAL A 119 -11.96 -12.49 2.40
C VAL A 119 -12.69 -12.06 1.14
N LYS A 120 -12.43 -10.86 0.62
CA LYS A 120 -12.92 -10.36 -0.66
C LYS A 120 -11.79 -9.65 -1.37
N GLU A 121 -11.56 -10.00 -2.63
CA GLU A 121 -10.46 -9.50 -3.45
C GLU A 121 -10.49 -7.98 -3.65
N GLU A 122 -9.32 -7.44 -3.98
CA GLU A 122 -9.17 -6.02 -4.27
C GLU A 122 -9.99 -5.61 -5.48
N SER A 123 -10.84 -4.60 -5.30
CA SER A 123 -11.68 -4.09 -6.37
C SER A 123 -12.03 -2.61 -6.18
N PRO A 124 -12.37 -1.88 -7.28
CA PRO A 124 -13.06 -0.62 -7.16
C PRO A 124 -14.50 -0.86 -6.71
N GLN A 125 -14.99 -0.04 -5.78
CA GLN A 125 -16.34 -0.15 -5.27
C GLN A 125 -16.99 1.22 -5.19
N ILE A 126 -18.18 1.37 -5.82
CA ILE A 126 -19.06 2.52 -5.61
C ILE A 126 -19.67 2.38 -4.22
N ILE A 127 -19.53 3.40 -3.39
CA ILE A 127 -20.07 3.40 -2.03
C ILE A 127 -21.52 3.86 -2.03
N ASN A 128 -22.38 3.04 -1.44
CA ASN A 128 -23.79 3.30 -1.17
C ASN A 128 -24.18 2.76 0.22
N GLU A 129 -25.43 2.94 0.62
CA GLU A 129 -25.94 2.53 1.93
C GLU A 129 -25.83 1.01 2.19
N GLU A 130 -25.75 0.19 1.16
CA GLU A 130 -25.63 -1.27 1.26
C GLU A 130 -24.16 -1.76 1.29
N SER A 131 -23.21 -0.86 1.08
CA SER A 131 -21.80 -1.21 0.99
C SER A 131 -21.30 -1.86 2.28
N PHE A 132 -20.70 -3.04 2.14
CA PHE A 132 -20.13 -3.87 3.21
C PHE A 132 -21.13 -4.41 4.24
N LEU A 133 -22.44 -4.16 4.08
CA LEU A 133 -23.47 -4.67 5.02
C LEU A 133 -23.50 -6.18 5.09
N GLU A 134 -23.13 -6.88 4.01
CA GLU A 134 -23.08 -8.35 3.96
C GLU A 134 -22.18 -8.94 5.07
N PHE A 135 -21.20 -8.18 5.54
CA PHE A 135 -20.26 -8.62 6.57
C PHE A 135 -20.68 -8.25 8.00
N THR A 136 -21.60 -7.27 8.17
CA THR A 136 -21.98 -6.77 9.50
C THR A 136 -22.77 -7.75 10.33
N LYS A 137 -23.34 -8.78 9.70
CA LYS A 137 -24.09 -9.83 10.37
C LYS A 137 -23.22 -10.61 11.36
N ASP A 138 -22.01 -10.95 10.94
CA ASP A 138 -21.14 -11.87 11.64
C ASP A 138 -19.91 -11.17 12.26
N TYR A 139 -19.54 -9.98 11.77
CA TYR A 139 -18.29 -9.30 12.13
C TYR A 139 -18.48 -7.86 12.52
N ASN A 140 -17.59 -7.37 13.40
CA ASN A 140 -17.28 -5.95 13.50
C ASN A 140 -16.30 -5.60 12.36
N ILE A 141 -16.37 -4.38 11.86
CA ILE A 141 -15.62 -3.97 10.69
C ILE A 141 -14.85 -2.69 11.01
N LEU A 142 -13.55 -2.71 10.73
CA LEU A 142 -12.70 -1.54 10.81
C LEU A 142 -12.38 -1.05 9.41
N ILE A 143 -12.79 0.16 9.07
CA ILE A 143 -12.48 0.82 7.79
C ILE A 143 -11.35 1.83 8.02
N ILE A 144 -10.32 1.76 7.19
CA ILE A 144 -9.10 2.58 7.28
C ILE A 144 -8.72 3.13 5.91
N GLY A 145 -7.73 4.03 5.89
CA GLY A 145 -7.26 4.67 4.66
C GLY A 145 -8.02 5.94 4.32
N ASN A 146 -7.59 6.67 3.30
CA ASN A 146 -8.21 7.95 2.95
C ASN A 146 -9.59 7.82 2.28
N GLY A 147 -9.96 6.64 1.78
CA GLY A 147 -11.30 6.35 1.27
C GLY A 147 -12.35 6.23 2.37
N GLN A 148 -11.95 6.03 3.64
CA GLN A 148 -12.88 5.87 4.77
C GLN A 148 -13.80 7.08 4.96
N PHE A 149 -13.36 8.28 4.63
CA PHE A 149 -14.18 9.49 4.79
C PHE A 149 -15.44 9.43 3.94
N LYS A 150 -15.33 8.98 2.67
CA LYS A 150 -16.50 8.74 1.81
C LYS A 150 -17.41 7.66 2.35
N CYS A 151 -16.81 6.57 2.83
CA CYS A 151 -17.58 5.48 3.44
C CYS A 151 -18.34 5.99 4.66
N LYS A 152 -17.67 6.74 5.54
CA LYS A 152 -18.27 7.29 6.77
C LYS A 152 -19.48 8.18 6.49
N GLU A 153 -19.41 9.05 5.49
CA GLU A 153 -20.53 9.93 5.11
C GLU A 153 -21.79 9.15 4.71
N ILE A 154 -21.65 7.91 4.22
CA ILE A 154 -22.75 7.14 3.63
C ILE A 154 -23.22 6.01 4.56
N ILE A 155 -22.30 5.31 5.25
CA ILE A 155 -22.62 4.07 5.99
C ILE A 155 -22.38 4.14 7.50
N ASP A 156 -22.12 5.32 8.10
CA ASP A 156 -21.84 5.48 9.54
C ASP A 156 -23.07 5.22 10.45
N PHE A 157 -24.23 4.90 9.87
CA PHE A 157 -25.45 4.57 10.61
C PHE A 157 -25.42 3.19 11.29
N ASN A 158 -24.51 2.31 10.93
CA ASN A 158 -24.41 0.96 11.48
C ASN A 158 -23.29 0.88 12.50
N SER A 159 -23.64 0.55 13.76
CA SER A 159 -22.70 0.46 14.88
C SER A 159 -21.62 -0.64 14.75
N LYS A 160 -21.71 -1.50 13.75
CA LYS A 160 -20.69 -2.50 13.43
C LYS A 160 -19.46 -1.90 12.72
N PHE A 161 -19.59 -0.71 12.15
CA PHE A 161 -18.48 -0.01 11.53
C PHE A 161 -17.69 0.80 12.56
N SER A 162 -16.38 0.73 12.42
CA SER A 162 -15.40 1.51 13.16
C SER A 162 -14.43 2.18 12.20
N TRP A 163 -13.85 3.29 12.61
CA TRP A 163 -13.00 4.14 11.78
C TRP A 163 -11.66 4.40 12.45
N ASN A 164 -10.57 4.40 11.69
CA ASN A 164 -9.26 4.81 12.20
C ASN A 164 -8.66 5.92 11.35
N GLU A 165 -8.89 7.16 11.77
CA GLU A 165 -8.45 8.36 11.06
C GLU A 165 -6.92 8.63 11.16
N LYS A 166 -6.18 7.82 11.92
CA LYS A 166 -4.71 7.91 12.00
C LYS A 166 -4.01 7.16 10.86
N VAL A 167 -4.68 6.19 10.25
CA VAL A 167 -4.13 5.35 9.18
C VAL A 167 -4.77 5.77 7.85
N LEU A 168 -4.15 6.72 7.17
CA LEU A 168 -4.71 7.33 5.96
C LEU A 168 -3.98 6.98 4.67
N LYS A 169 -2.67 6.73 4.73
CA LYS A 169 -1.83 6.52 3.55
C LYS A 169 -0.91 5.32 3.73
N PRO A 170 -0.61 4.58 2.65
CA PRO A 170 0.44 3.57 2.66
C PRO A 170 1.80 4.20 3.00
N SER A 171 2.64 3.46 3.72
CA SER A 171 3.98 3.90 4.10
C SER A 171 5.01 2.81 3.86
N ALA A 172 6.21 3.17 3.41
CA ALA A 172 7.28 2.21 3.18
C ALA A 172 7.70 1.44 4.45
N LYS A 173 7.63 2.08 5.64
CA LYS A 173 7.93 1.41 6.92
C LYS A 173 6.99 0.24 7.22
N ASN A 174 5.75 0.29 6.72
CA ASN A 174 4.75 -0.75 6.95
C ASN A 174 4.88 -1.92 5.99
N MET A 175 5.72 -1.82 4.97
CA MET A 175 6.02 -2.90 4.03
C MET A 175 7.02 -3.90 4.62
N VAL A 176 7.78 -3.51 5.63
CA VAL A 176 8.96 -4.24 6.12
C VAL A 176 8.66 -5.70 6.41
N LYS A 177 7.64 -5.99 7.20
CA LYS A 177 7.28 -7.35 7.56
C LYS A 177 6.84 -8.19 6.36
N PHE A 178 5.95 -7.64 5.52
CA PHE A 178 5.48 -8.31 4.32
C PHE A 178 6.59 -8.58 3.31
N SER A 179 7.46 -7.59 3.09
CA SER A 179 8.56 -7.76 2.15
C SER A 179 9.54 -8.83 2.66
N TYR A 180 9.74 -8.92 3.97
CA TYR A 180 10.58 -9.96 4.54
C TYR A 180 9.94 -11.35 4.43
N GLU A 181 8.65 -11.48 4.73
CA GLU A 181 7.90 -12.73 4.54
C GLU A 181 7.97 -13.22 3.09
N LYS A 182 7.71 -12.33 2.11
CA LYS A 182 7.84 -12.65 0.68
C LYS A 182 9.27 -13.02 0.27
N PHE A 183 10.27 -12.36 0.86
CA PHE A 183 11.68 -12.68 0.61
C PHE A 183 12.03 -14.10 1.08
N GLU A 184 11.62 -14.48 2.29
CA GLU A 184 11.84 -15.83 2.83
C GLU A 184 11.12 -16.91 1.99
N ASP A 185 9.96 -16.59 1.43
CA ASP A 185 9.18 -17.47 0.56
C ASP A 185 9.69 -17.48 -0.89
N ASN A 186 10.72 -16.67 -1.24
CA ASN A 186 11.21 -16.44 -2.61
C ASN A 186 10.11 -15.96 -3.57
N ASP A 187 9.12 -15.22 -3.07
CA ASP A 187 8.02 -14.63 -3.85
C ASP A 187 8.48 -13.32 -4.51
N PHE A 188 9.21 -13.48 -5.62
CA PHE A 188 9.82 -12.39 -6.38
C PHE A 188 9.09 -12.16 -7.69
N GLU A 189 9.09 -10.91 -8.13
CA GLU A 189 8.47 -10.48 -9.36
C GLU A 189 9.45 -10.48 -10.55
N ASP A 190 8.93 -10.75 -11.72
CA ASP A 190 9.68 -10.53 -12.95
C ASP A 190 9.82 -9.03 -13.23
N ILE A 191 11.05 -8.52 -13.19
CA ILE A 191 11.36 -7.11 -13.38
C ILE A 191 10.88 -6.62 -14.76
N ALA A 192 10.92 -7.45 -15.81
CA ALA A 192 10.52 -7.05 -17.15
C ALA A 192 9.00 -6.83 -17.24
N TYR A 193 8.21 -7.70 -16.63
CA TYR A 193 6.76 -7.77 -16.83
C TYR A 193 5.92 -7.17 -15.70
N LEU A 194 6.49 -6.94 -14.52
CA LEU A 194 5.72 -6.31 -13.42
C LEU A 194 5.19 -4.94 -13.84
N GLU A 195 3.90 -4.75 -13.70
CA GLU A 195 3.20 -3.48 -13.93
C GLU A 195 2.51 -2.98 -12.66
N PRO A 196 2.23 -1.67 -12.55
CA PRO A 196 1.38 -1.17 -11.49
C PRO A 196 -0.01 -1.80 -11.55
N LYS A 197 -0.58 -2.11 -10.38
CA LYS A 197 -1.92 -2.70 -10.28
C LYS A 197 -2.99 -1.64 -10.55
N TYR A 198 -3.43 -1.55 -11.80
CA TYR A 198 -4.51 -0.68 -12.22
C TYR A 198 -5.85 -1.43 -12.09
N LEU A 199 -6.60 -1.15 -11.01
CA LEU A 199 -7.92 -1.74 -10.78
C LEU A 199 -9.03 -1.12 -11.63
N LYS A 200 -8.73 -0.06 -12.37
CA LYS A 200 -9.61 0.60 -13.35
C LYS A 200 -8.84 0.91 -14.62
N GLU A 201 -9.52 0.81 -15.75
CA GLU A 201 -9.02 1.36 -17.00
C GLU A 201 -8.90 2.90 -16.91
N PHE A 202 -7.90 3.43 -17.57
CA PHE A 202 -7.65 4.87 -17.62
C PHE A 202 -8.80 5.55 -18.38
N GLN A 203 -9.67 6.26 -17.69
CA GLN A 203 -10.68 7.09 -18.35
C GLN A 203 -10.02 8.42 -18.76
N THR A 204 -9.76 8.59 -20.06
CA THR A 204 -9.50 9.92 -20.62
C THR A 204 -10.78 10.73 -20.53
N ASN A 205 -10.76 11.85 -19.81
CA ASN A 205 -11.82 12.82 -19.89
C ASN A 205 -11.81 13.37 -21.31
N ASN A 206 -12.75 12.95 -22.14
CA ASN A 206 -13.15 13.68 -23.35
C ASN A 206 -13.99 14.87 -22.94
#